data_c9da584c8ec23478e14842bbd1d88c72
#
_entry.id   c9da584c8ec23478e14842bbd1d88c72
#
_cell.length_a   1.000
_cell.length_b   1.000
_cell.length_c   1.000
_cell.angle_alpha   90.00
_cell.angle_beta   90.00
_cell.angle_gamma   90.00
#
_symmetry.space_group_name_H-M   'P 1'
#
loop_
_entity.id
_entity.type
_entity.pdbx_description
1 polymer ?
#
loop_
_entity_poly.entity_id
_entity_poly.type
_entity_poly.pdbx_seq_one_letter_code
_entity_poly.pdbx_strand_id
1 'polypeptide(L)'
;PTEKTATRGVIGIPRVLNMYENYPFWFTLLTSLGFKVMISGRSSHELFEKGIESIASENICYPAKLVHGHIQWLLDKGIKTIFYPCITYEENLVPNTDNHYNCPVVANYPVVIGANMPQLRQSGIRYMRPYFNLANHDLMVDRIVEEFAWASVSREEAQTAVRAAYAEDKLFKHDVQREGLRALAYMKEHDCRGIVLAGRPYHIDPEVNHGIPETICALGMVVLSEDSICELQPGENLHLSDYLGEGESDPHGKDAHGFRHAENLVPAARMPLRVTNQWAYHSRLYAAAHFVAGYPGLELVQLNSFGCGLDAITTDQVSEILADKADVYTLLKIDEVSNLGAAKIRLRSLKAAVEERESNAAPSAVTPVDCGVPDAQGDGSAVSGSGRREGFRHTGSQAPTPGRQVLLDTVMRSNPSLTQAVRKASRRASAQAA
;
A
#
# COMPACT_ATOMS: atom_id res chain seq x y z
N PRO A 1 -5.70 -25.63 -8.27
CA PRO A 1 -6.28 -26.61 -9.18
C PRO A 1 -6.71 -25.98 -10.51
N THR A 2 -6.53 -26.68 -11.61
CA THR A 2 -7.13 -26.31 -12.89
C THR A 2 -8.61 -26.68 -12.87
N GLU A 3 -9.38 -26.22 -13.87
CA GLU A 3 -10.80 -26.61 -13.99
C GLU A 3 -11.02 -28.14 -14.06
N LYS A 4 -10.04 -28.85 -14.65
CA LYS A 4 -10.07 -30.30 -14.76
C LYS A 4 -9.68 -31.04 -13.47
N THR A 5 -8.93 -30.39 -12.57
CA THR A 5 -8.44 -30.99 -11.32
C THR A 5 -9.20 -30.49 -10.07
N ALA A 6 -10.08 -29.50 -10.23
CA ALA A 6 -10.92 -29.01 -9.17
C ALA A 6 -12.06 -30.01 -8.89
N THR A 7 -11.99 -30.68 -7.76
CA THR A 7 -12.98 -31.70 -7.35
C THR A 7 -14.29 -31.12 -6.85
N ARG A 8 -14.27 -29.83 -6.42
CA ARG A 8 -15.41 -29.13 -5.82
C ARG A 8 -15.91 -27.95 -6.65
N GLY A 9 -15.47 -27.85 -7.92
CA GLY A 9 -15.94 -26.84 -8.86
C GLY A 9 -15.25 -25.48 -8.69
N VAL A 10 -15.91 -24.42 -9.18
CA VAL A 10 -15.35 -23.06 -9.23
C VAL A 10 -15.99 -22.19 -8.16
N ILE A 11 -15.18 -21.41 -7.46
CA ILE A 11 -15.60 -20.41 -6.48
C ILE A 11 -15.00 -19.05 -6.85
N GLY A 12 -15.83 -18.01 -6.87
CA GLY A 12 -15.43 -16.63 -7.18
C GLY A 12 -15.08 -15.86 -5.91
N ILE A 13 -14.01 -15.06 -5.97
CA ILE A 13 -13.62 -14.12 -4.92
C ILE A 13 -13.59 -12.72 -5.52
N PRO A 14 -14.31 -11.73 -4.96
CA PRO A 14 -14.18 -10.34 -5.38
C PRO A 14 -12.84 -9.76 -4.92
N ARG A 15 -12.13 -9.06 -5.79
CA ARG A 15 -10.88 -8.33 -5.46
C ARG A 15 -11.23 -6.97 -4.87
N VAL A 16 -11.55 -6.92 -3.59
CA VAL A 16 -12.08 -5.71 -2.95
C VAL A 16 -11.66 -5.62 -1.49
N LEU A 17 -11.58 -4.39 -0.98
CA LEU A 17 -11.34 -4.10 0.43
C LEU A 17 -10.21 -4.99 1.02
N ASN A 18 -10.39 -5.57 2.20
CA ASN A 18 -9.41 -6.41 2.85
C ASN A 18 -9.02 -7.69 2.06
N MET A 19 -9.78 -8.07 1.02
CA MET A 19 -9.39 -9.17 0.12
C MET A 19 -8.10 -8.87 -0.65
N TYR A 20 -7.68 -7.61 -0.75
CA TYR A 20 -6.37 -7.25 -1.30
C TYR A 20 -5.22 -7.81 -0.47
N GLU A 21 -5.36 -7.82 0.84
CA GLU A 21 -4.37 -8.36 1.76
C GLU A 21 -4.60 -9.85 2.03
N ASN A 22 -5.85 -10.24 2.31
CA ASN A 22 -6.19 -11.60 2.75
C ASN A 22 -6.36 -12.60 1.59
N TYR A 23 -6.16 -12.16 0.33
CA TYR A 23 -6.30 -13.03 -0.83
C TYR A 23 -5.39 -14.27 -0.80
N PRO A 24 -4.10 -14.20 -0.44
CA PRO A 24 -3.24 -15.39 -0.38
C PRO A 24 -3.77 -16.43 0.59
N PHE A 25 -4.26 -16.01 1.76
CA PHE A 25 -4.91 -16.89 2.74
C PHE A 25 -6.11 -17.61 2.12
N TRP A 26 -7.08 -16.87 1.59
CA TRP A 26 -8.31 -17.44 1.05
C TRP A 26 -8.07 -18.27 -0.21
N PHE A 27 -7.17 -17.85 -1.07
CA PHE A 27 -6.80 -18.62 -2.26
C PHE A 27 -6.22 -19.98 -1.86
N THR A 28 -5.27 -20.00 -0.95
CA THR A 28 -4.62 -21.23 -0.49
C THR A 28 -5.61 -22.14 0.23
N LEU A 29 -6.45 -21.59 1.11
CA LEU A 29 -7.50 -22.36 1.79
C LEU A 29 -8.43 -23.02 0.79
N LEU A 30 -9.02 -22.26 -0.12
CA LEU A 30 -10.02 -22.76 -1.06
C LEU A 30 -9.44 -23.75 -2.07
N THR A 31 -8.23 -23.52 -2.54
CA THR A 31 -7.54 -24.44 -3.46
C THR A 31 -7.13 -25.73 -2.76
N SER A 32 -6.72 -25.67 -1.50
CA SER A 32 -6.45 -26.85 -0.66
C SER A 32 -7.70 -27.67 -0.40
N LEU A 33 -8.85 -27.02 -0.30
CA LEU A 33 -10.16 -27.67 -0.22
C LEU A 33 -10.67 -28.22 -1.57
N GLY A 34 -9.89 -28.10 -2.66
CA GLY A 34 -10.21 -28.68 -3.97
C GLY A 34 -11.08 -27.79 -4.87
N PHE A 35 -11.27 -26.52 -4.55
CA PHE A 35 -11.93 -25.55 -5.43
C PHE A 35 -10.94 -24.95 -6.45
N LYS A 36 -11.44 -24.61 -7.64
CA LYS A 36 -10.79 -23.66 -8.52
C LYS A 36 -11.22 -22.26 -8.13
N VAL A 37 -10.28 -21.40 -7.77
CA VAL A 37 -10.58 -20.02 -7.43
C VAL A 37 -10.53 -19.13 -8.68
N MET A 38 -11.57 -18.31 -8.84
CA MET A 38 -11.62 -17.22 -9.82
C MET A 38 -11.70 -15.89 -9.06
N ILE A 39 -10.64 -15.11 -9.14
CA ILE A 39 -10.66 -13.73 -8.63
C ILE A 39 -11.28 -12.81 -9.67
N SER A 40 -12.06 -11.82 -9.25
CA SER A 40 -12.62 -10.81 -10.16
C SER A 40 -11.52 -10.01 -10.86
N GLY A 41 -11.84 -9.39 -11.99
CA GLY A 41 -10.92 -8.60 -12.78
C GLY A 41 -10.26 -7.46 -11.99
N ARG A 42 -9.33 -6.74 -12.62
CA ARG A 42 -8.79 -5.50 -12.06
C ARG A 42 -9.88 -4.45 -11.99
N SER A 43 -9.83 -3.63 -10.96
CA SER A 43 -10.71 -2.47 -10.82
C SER A 43 -10.50 -1.50 -11.99
N SER A 44 -11.58 -0.93 -12.45
CA SER A 44 -11.62 0.11 -13.47
C SER A 44 -12.93 0.88 -13.34
N HIS A 45 -13.00 2.07 -13.89
CA HIS A 45 -14.23 2.85 -13.93
C HIS A 45 -15.38 2.10 -14.62
N GLU A 46 -15.10 1.38 -15.71
CA GLU A 46 -16.10 0.51 -16.37
C GLU A 46 -16.63 -0.57 -15.44
N LEU A 47 -15.76 -1.16 -14.60
CA LEU A 47 -16.18 -2.15 -13.61
C LEU A 47 -17.03 -1.50 -12.51
N PHE A 48 -16.68 -0.30 -12.07
CA PHE A 48 -17.49 0.47 -11.12
C PHE A 48 -18.91 0.74 -11.66
N GLU A 49 -19.03 1.18 -12.92
CA GLU A 49 -20.31 1.45 -13.58
C GLU A 49 -21.23 0.23 -13.60
N LYS A 50 -20.69 -0.99 -13.74
CA LYS A 50 -21.49 -2.23 -13.69
C LYS A 50 -22.24 -2.43 -12.38
N GLY A 51 -21.75 -1.86 -11.29
CA GLY A 51 -22.34 -2.03 -9.97
C GLY A 51 -23.16 -0.85 -9.46
N ILE A 52 -23.14 0.27 -10.15
CA ILE A 52 -23.61 1.56 -9.64
C ILE A 52 -25.08 1.55 -9.19
N GLU A 53 -25.96 0.84 -9.91
CA GLU A 53 -27.38 0.77 -9.59
C GLU A 53 -27.70 0.05 -8.29
N SER A 54 -26.79 -0.77 -7.79
CA SER A 54 -26.97 -1.53 -6.55
C SER A 54 -26.33 -0.86 -5.33
N ILE A 55 -25.66 0.28 -5.48
CA ILE A 55 -25.04 1.02 -4.40
C ILE A 55 -26.11 1.64 -3.51
N ALA A 56 -26.15 1.22 -2.23
CA ALA A 56 -27.21 1.60 -1.30
C ALA A 56 -27.05 3.03 -0.75
N SER A 57 -25.85 3.61 -0.81
CA SER A 57 -25.57 4.95 -0.27
C SER A 57 -24.44 5.62 -1.03
N GLU A 58 -24.65 6.85 -1.45
CA GLU A 58 -23.63 7.69 -2.09
C GLU A 58 -22.50 8.07 -1.12
N ASN A 59 -22.78 8.10 0.17
CA ASN A 59 -21.81 8.52 1.20
C ASN A 59 -20.83 7.42 1.61
N ILE A 60 -20.94 6.21 1.05
CA ILE A 60 -19.97 5.15 1.33
C ILE A 60 -18.65 5.42 0.61
N CYS A 61 -17.53 5.00 1.19
CA CYS A 61 -16.21 5.19 0.58
C CYS A 61 -16.09 4.49 -0.78
N TYR A 62 -15.33 5.08 -1.69
CA TYR A 62 -15.17 4.58 -3.06
C TYR A 62 -14.70 3.11 -3.14
N PRO A 63 -13.74 2.64 -2.35
CA PRO A 63 -13.37 1.22 -2.34
C PRO A 63 -14.54 0.27 -2.05
N ALA A 64 -15.50 0.68 -1.23
CA ALA A 64 -16.70 -0.13 -0.97
C ALA A 64 -17.68 -0.07 -2.15
N LYS A 65 -17.81 1.05 -2.85
CA LYS A 65 -18.64 1.16 -4.07
C LYS A 65 -18.15 0.20 -5.16
N LEU A 66 -16.85 0.02 -5.31
CA LEU A 66 -16.26 -0.92 -6.28
C LEU A 66 -16.68 -2.37 -6.06
N VAL A 67 -17.02 -2.75 -4.83
CA VAL A 67 -17.45 -4.14 -4.51
C VAL A 67 -18.62 -4.58 -5.37
N HIS A 68 -19.60 -3.71 -5.60
CA HIS A 68 -20.78 -3.98 -6.41
C HIS A 68 -20.42 -4.41 -7.84
N GLY A 69 -19.50 -3.66 -8.47
CA GLY A 69 -19.00 -3.97 -9.81
C GLY A 69 -18.22 -5.28 -9.86
N HIS A 70 -17.41 -5.59 -8.84
CA HIS A 70 -16.67 -6.84 -8.76
C HIS A 70 -17.59 -8.06 -8.62
N ILE A 71 -18.64 -7.96 -7.83
CA ILE A 71 -19.64 -9.02 -7.70
C ILE A 71 -20.41 -9.19 -9.02
N GLN A 72 -20.83 -8.09 -9.65
CA GLN A 72 -21.49 -8.15 -10.97
C GLN A 72 -20.59 -8.80 -12.02
N TRP A 73 -19.30 -8.45 -12.03
CA TRP A 73 -18.31 -9.06 -12.94
C TRP A 73 -18.24 -10.59 -12.76
N LEU A 74 -18.22 -11.09 -11.53
CA LEU A 74 -18.23 -12.53 -11.27
C LEU A 74 -19.52 -13.21 -11.78
N LEU A 75 -20.67 -12.57 -11.60
CA LEU A 75 -21.96 -13.03 -12.11
C LEU A 75 -21.95 -13.05 -13.66
N ASP A 76 -21.44 -12.01 -14.31
CA ASP A 76 -21.30 -11.92 -15.77
C ASP A 76 -20.39 -13.04 -16.34
N LYS A 77 -19.41 -13.50 -15.57
CA LYS A 77 -18.56 -14.65 -15.89
C LYS A 77 -19.24 -16.01 -15.64
N GLY A 78 -20.49 -15.99 -15.21
CA GLY A 78 -21.26 -17.21 -14.97
C GLY A 78 -20.90 -17.94 -13.67
N ILE A 79 -20.17 -17.30 -12.76
CA ILE A 79 -19.79 -17.89 -11.47
C ILE A 79 -21.03 -18.08 -10.61
N LYS A 80 -21.25 -19.31 -10.15
CA LYS A 80 -22.43 -19.70 -9.37
C LYS A 80 -22.18 -19.71 -7.87
N THR A 81 -20.94 -19.90 -7.44
CA THR A 81 -20.55 -19.83 -6.03
C THR A 81 -19.61 -18.65 -5.84
N ILE A 82 -20.01 -17.67 -5.05
CA ILE A 82 -19.24 -16.48 -4.74
C ILE A 82 -18.96 -16.47 -3.24
N PHE A 83 -17.69 -16.34 -2.88
CA PHE A 83 -17.22 -16.28 -1.50
C PHE A 83 -16.70 -14.88 -1.19
N TYR A 84 -17.40 -14.19 -0.31
CA TYR A 84 -17.00 -12.87 0.19
C TYR A 84 -17.26 -12.81 1.69
N PRO A 85 -16.27 -13.20 2.52
CA PRO A 85 -16.46 -13.31 3.97
C PRO A 85 -16.52 -11.96 4.67
N CYS A 86 -17.23 -11.92 5.78
CA CYS A 86 -17.23 -10.85 6.76
C CYS A 86 -16.04 -11.06 7.71
N ILE A 87 -15.01 -10.25 7.63
CA ILE A 87 -13.86 -10.33 8.54
C ILE A 87 -14.00 -9.24 9.59
N THR A 88 -14.35 -9.64 10.80
CA THR A 88 -14.56 -8.69 11.91
C THR A 88 -13.26 -8.37 12.64
N TYR A 89 -12.31 -9.31 12.64
CA TYR A 89 -11.09 -9.24 13.45
C TYR A 89 -9.91 -9.76 12.64
N GLU A 90 -8.87 -8.93 12.51
CA GLU A 90 -7.62 -9.30 11.86
C GLU A 90 -6.60 -9.84 12.87
N GLU A 91 -5.49 -10.40 12.40
CA GLU A 91 -4.35 -10.67 13.27
C GLU A 91 -3.77 -9.37 13.83
N ASN A 92 -3.20 -9.45 15.02
CA ASN A 92 -2.61 -8.28 15.66
C ASN A 92 -1.18 -8.07 15.13
N LEU A 93 -0.99 -7.05 14.30
CA LEU A 93 0.32 -6.65 13.77
C LEU A 93 1.01 -5.59 14.65
N VAL A 94 0.31 -5.00 15.61
CA VAL A 94 0.87 -3.96 16.51
C VAL A 94 0.59 -4.34 17.96
N PRO A 95 1.58 -4.82 18.71
CA PRO A 95 1.40 -5.25 20.10
C PRO A 95 0.88 -4.13 21.01
N ASN A 96 0.18 -4.52 22.07
CA ASN A 96 -0.38 -3.61 23.09
C ASN A 96 -1.45 -2.62 22.56
N THR A 97 -2.18 -3.03 21.52
CA THR A 97 -3.46 -2.42 21.17
C THR A 97 -4.59 -3.09 21.94
N ASP A 98 -5.71 -2.39 22.16
CA ASP A 98 -6.87 -2.97 22.86
C ASP A 98 -7.53 -4.05 22.01
N ASN A 99 -7.69 -3.77 20.73
CA ASN A 99 -8.34 -4.64 19.75
C ASN A 99 -7.73 -4.46 18.36
N HIS A 100 -8.16 -5.28 17.42
CA HIS A 100 -7.76 -5.22 16.01
C HIS A 100 -8.95 -5.52 15.09
N TYR A 101 -10.04 -4.76 15.31
CA TYR A 101 -11.23 -4.81 14.47
C TYR A 101 -10.95 -4.24 13.07
N ASN A 102 -11.67 -4.79 12.09
CA ASN A 102 -11.88 -4.09 10.84
C ASN A 102 -12.89 -2.95 10.98
N CYS A 103 -12.82 -1.95 10.10
CA CYS A 103 -13.85 -0.93 10.06
C CYS A 103 -15.23 -1.55 9.79
N PRO A 104 -16.33 -0.93 10.23
CA PRO A 104 -17.67 -1.50 10.06
C PRO A 104 -18.04 -1.80 8.60
N VAL A 105 -17.50 -1.02 7.65
CA VAL A 105 -17.70 -1.26 6.22
C VAL A 105 -17.01 -2.55 5.80
N VAL A 106 -15.71 -2.71 6.05
CA VAL A 106 -14.97 -3.95 5.70
C VAL A 106 -15.62 -5.17 6.36
N ALA A 107 -15.95 -5.07 7.66
CA ALA A 107 -16.49 -6.18 8.43
C ALA A 107 -17.87 -6.66 7.94
N ASN A 108 -18.74 -5.76 7.44
CA ASN A 108 -20.14 -6.07 7.19
C ASN A 108 -20.61 -5.83 5.75
N TYR A 109 -19.76 -5.33 4.88
CA TYR A 109 -20.15 -5.02 3.49
C TYR A 109 -20.64 -6.24 2.70
N PRO A 110 -20.13 -7.47 2.93
CA PRO A 110 -20.71 -8.67 2.32
C PRO A 110 -22.21 -8.83 2.59
N VAL A 111 -22.67 -8.44 3.78
CA VAL A 111 -24.11 -8.48 4.13
C VAL A 111 -24.89 -7.41 3.35
N VAL A 112 -24.33 -6.20 3.25
CA VAL A 112 -24.93 -5.09 2.47
C VAL A 112 -25.08 -5.49 1.00
N ILE A 113 -24.05 -6.08 0.40
CA ILE A 113 -24.09 -6.62 -0.97
C ILE A 113 -25.23 -7.64 -1.13
N GLY A 114 -25.33 -8.61 -0.24
CA GLY A 114 -26.39 -9.63 -0.29
C GLY A 114 -27.80 -9.05 -0.18
N ALA A 115 -27.96 -7.92 0.53
CA ALA A 115 -29.23 -7.23 0.66
C ALA A 115 -29.60 -6.40 -0.59
N ASN A 116 -28.60 -5.79 -1.24
CA ASN A 116 -28.83 -4.80 -2.31
C ASN A 116 -28.65 -5.33 -3.73
N MET A 117 -28.12 -6.54 -3.92
CA MET A 117 -27.99 -7.19 -5.23
C MET A 117 -29.00 -8.36 -5.38
N PRO A 118 -30.18 -8.14 -5.98
CA PRO A 118 -31.21 -9.20 -6.13
C PRO A 118 -30.70 -10.43 -6.88
N GLN A 119 -29.75 -10.27 -7.80
CA GLN A 119 -29.14 -11.33 -8.59
C GLN A 119 -28.52 -12.43 -7.71
N LEU A 120 -28.00 -12.09 -6.54
CA LEU A 120 -27.41 -13.04 -5.59
C LEU A 120 -28.43 -13.94 -4.92
N ARG A 121 -29.73 -13.61 -4.99
CA ARG A 121 -30.85 -14.41 -4.46
C ARG A 121 -31.50 -15.30 -5.49
N GLN A 122 -31.03 -15.28 -6.74
CA GLN A 122 -31.56 -16.13 -7.80
C GLN A 122 -31.25 -17.60 -7.57
N SER A 123 -32.14 -18.48 -8.04
CA SER A 123 -31.95 -19.93 -7.97
C SER A 123 -30.65 -20.33 -8.68
N GLY A 124 -29.84 -21.15 -8.04
CA GLY A 124 -28.56 -21.64 -8.55
C GLY A 124 -27.34 -20.72 -8.25
N ILE A 125 -27.54 -19.59 -7.60
CA ILE A 125 -26.44 -18.77 -7.07
C ILE A 125 -26.24 -19.06 -5.58
N ARG A 126 -25.02 -19.37 -5.19
CA ARG A 126 -24.59 -19.50 -3.80
C ARG A 126 -23.71 -18.33 -3.43
N TYR A 127 -24.25 -17.38 -2.70
CA TYR A 127 -23.50 -16.27 -2.15
C TYR A 127 -23.15 -16.54 -0.69
N MET A 128 -21.84 -16.77 -0.44
CA MET A 128 -21.30 -17.11 0.87
C MET A 128 -20.69 -15.84 1.50
N ARG A 129 -21.20 -15.47 2.67
CA ARG A 129 -20.77 -14.31 3.45
C ARG A 129 -20.60 -14.63 4.94
N PRO A 130 -19.86 -15.70 5.25
CA PRO A 130 -19.67 -16.11 6.64
C PRO A 130 -18.85 -15.10 7.43
N TYR A 131 -19.06 -15.06 8.74
CA TYR A 131 -18.25 -14.28 9.66
C TYR A 131 -17.03 -15.08 10.11
N PHE A 132 -15.84 -14.47 9.98
CA PHE A 132 -14.59 -15.04 10.45
C PHE A 132 -13.83 -14.07 11.34
N ASN A 133 -13.02 -14.64 12.23
CA ASN A 133 -12.02 -13.99 13.05
C ASN A 133 -10.67 -14.62 12.69
N LEU A 134 -9.80 -13.86 12.00
CA LEU A 134 -8.49 -14.36 11.55
C LEU A 134 -7.49 -14.53 12.71
N ALA A 135 -7.71 -13.86 13.85
CA ALA A 135 -6.85 -14.01 15.02
C ALA A 135 -7.11 -15.29 15.83
N ASN A 136 -8.18 -16.04 15.54
CA ASN A 136 -8.51 -17.26 16.26
C ASN A 136 -8.41 -18.50 15.36
N HIS A 137 -7.22 -19.09 15.33
CA HIS A 137 -6.89 -20.21 14.45
C HIS A 137 -7.70 -21.48 14.76
N ASP A 138 -7.97 -21.74 16.03
CA ASP A 138 -8.73 -22.94 16.43
C ASP A 138 -10.19 -22.85 15.98
N LEU A 139 -10.82 -21.69 16.20
CA LEU A 139 -12.18 -21.44 15.75
C LEU A 139 -12.30 -21.45 14.21
N MET A 140 -11.23 -21.10 13.50
CA MET A 140 -11.23 -21.08 12.05
C MET A 140 -11.55 -22.45 11.45
N VAL A 141 -10.97 -23.53 11.98
CA VAL A 141 -11.23 -24.89 11.52
C VAL A 141 -12.70 -25.25 11.67
N ASP A 142 -13.30 -24.98 12.83
CA ASP A 142 -14.71 -25.27 13.10
C ASP A 142 -15.62 -24.51 12.15
N ARG A 143 -15.34 -23.24 11.93
CA ARG A 143 -16.10 -22.39 11.01
C ARG A 143 -15.97 -22.86 9.54
N ILE A 144 -14.79 -23.31 9.11
CA ILE A 144 -14.63 -23.87 7.76
C ILE A 144 -15.45 -25.14 7.58
N VAL A 145 -15.44 -26.05 8.54
CA VAL A 145 -16.26 -27.27 8.48
C VAL A 145 -17.75 -26.93 8.38
N GLU A 146 -18.22 -25.98 9.18
CA GLU A 146 -19.62 -25.54 9.20
C GLU A 146 -20.02 -24.90 7.86
N GLU A 147 -19.26 -23.90 7.41
CA GLU A 147 -19.60 -23.11 6.22
C GLU A 147 -19.46 -23.88 4.91
N PHE A 148 -18.59 -24.90 4.87
CA PHE A 148 -18.38 -25.75 3.71
C PHE A 148 -18.98 -27.15 3.84
N ALA A 149 -19.92 -27.38 4.79
CA ALA A 149 -20.65 -28.64 4.94
C ALA A 149 -21.35 -29.06 3.65
N TRP A 150 -21.88 -28.10 2.87
CA TRP A 150 -22.52 -28.35 1.58
C TRP A 150 -21.57 -28.95 0.52
N ALA A 151 -20.26 -28.78 0.68
CA ALA A 151 -19.20 -29.33 -0.18
C ALA A 151 -18.57 -30.58 0.46
N SER A 152 -19.12 -31.08 1.55
CA SER A 152 -18.66 -32.26 2.28
C SER A 152 -17.19 -32.15 2.71
N VAL A 153 -16.79 -30.98 3.20
CA VAL A 153 -15.44 -30.75 3.72
C VAL A 153 -15.32 -31.43 5.08
N SER A 154 -14.35 -32.34 5.22
CA SER A 154 -14.08 -33.02 6.48
C SER A 154 -13.24 -32.11 7.41
N ARG A 155 -13.25 -32.43 8.71
CA ARG A 155 -12.42 -31.70 9.70
C ARG A 155 -10.92 -31.80 9.40
N GLU A 156 -10.45 -32.96 8.94
CA GLU A 156 -9.05 -33.19 8.60
C GLU A 156 -8.62 -32.36 7.38
N GLU A 157 -9.47 -32.30 6.34
CA GLU A 157 -9.24 -31.42 5.19
C GLU A 157 -9.21 -29.94 5.61
N ALA A 158 -10.15 -29.52 6.46
CA ALA A 158 -10.22 -28.16 6.98
C ALA A 158 -8.96 -27.79 7.78
N GLN A 159 -8.50 -28.66 8.69
CA GLN A 159 -7.28 -28.46 9.46
C GLN A 159 -6.06 -28.30 8.56
N THR A 160 -5.94 -29.13 7.54
CA THR A 160 -4.82 -29.08 6.60
C THR A 160 -4.85 -27.79 5.77
N ALA A 161 -6.04 -27.43 5.25
CA ALA A 161 -6.22 -26.23 4.45
C ALA A 161 -5.99 -24.93 5.25
N VAL A 162 -6.50 -24.86 6.47
CA VAL A 162 -6.32 -23.71 7.38
C VAL A 162 -4.86 -23.52 7.73
N ARG A 163 -4.13 -24.59 8.06
CA ARG A 163 -2.70 -24.53 8.35
C ARG A 163 -1.90 -24.03 7.15
N ALA A 164 -2.18 -24.53 5.96
CA ALA A 164 -1.54 -24.09 4.73
C ALA A 164 -1.84 -22.61 4.44
N ALA A 165 -3.08 -22.18 4.67
CA ALA A 165 -3.50 -20.79 4.44
C ALA A 165 -2.78 -19.77 5.34
N TYR A 166 -2.67 -20.06 6.63
CA TYR A 166 -1.90 -19.20 7.55
C TYR A 166 -0.39 -19.20 7.23
N ALA A 167 0.16 -20.33 6.79
CA ALA A 167 1.56 -20.38 6.37
C ALA A 167 1.81 -19.49 5.14
N GLU A 168 0.93 -19.55 4.14
CA GLU A 168 1.02 -18.73 2.95
C GLU A 168 0.84 -17.23 3.24
N ASP A 169 -0.13 -16.88 4.09
CA ASP A 169 -0.37 -15.50 4.51
C ASP A 169 0.88 -14.89 5.17
N LYS A 170 1.53 -15.68 6.04
CA LYS A 170 2.78 -15.27 6.67
C LYS A 170 3.90 -15.07 5.65
N LEU A 171 4.05 -15.99 4.69
CA LEU A 171 5.04 -15.85 3.62
C LEU A 171 4.79 -14.63 2.76
N PHE A 172 3.53 -14.37 2.39
CA PHE A 172 3.15 -13.19 1.63
C PHE A 172 3.51 -11.89 2.36
N LYS A 173 3.15 -11.76 3.64
CA LYS A 173 3.50 -10.59 4.46
C LYS A 173 5.01 -10.38 4.55
N HIS A 174 5.74 -11.48 4.73
CA HIS A 174 7.21 -11.46 4.73
C HIS A 174 7.80 -10.99 3.38
N ASP A 175 7.23 -11.43 2.25
CA ASP A 175 7.68 -10.99 0.94
C ASP A 175 7.45 -9.48 0.74
N VAL A 176 6.31 -8.95 1.19
CA VAL A 176 6.02 -7.51 1.15
C VAL A 176 7.03 -6.70 1.97
N GLN A 177 7.37 -7.15 3.19
CA GLN A 177 8.36 -6.50 4.04
C GLN A 177 9.76 -6.56 3.42
N ARG A 178 10.13 -7.67 2.82
CA ARG A 178 11.42 -7.82 2.13
C ARG A 178 11.56 -6.85 0.97
N GLU A 179 10.49 -6.64 0.18
CA GLU A 179 10.49 -5.61 -0.86
C GLU A 179 10.60 -4.20 -0.28
N GLY A 180 9.98 -3.92 0.86
CA GLY A 180 10.16 -2.67 1.59
C GLY A 180 11.62 -2.42 1.98
N LEU A 181 12.29 -3.43 2.54
CA LEU A 181 13.72 -3.37 2.88
C LEU A 181 14.61 -3.14 1.66
N ARG A 182 14.31 -3.80 0.53
CA ARG A 182 15.02 -3.56 -0.74
C ARG A 182 14.83 -2.13 -1.23
N ALA A 183 13.63 -1.56 -1.09
CA ALA A 183 13.37 -0.17 -1.43
C ALA A 183 14.17 0.80 -0.55
N LEU A 184 14.26 0.55 0.76
CA LEU A 184 15.08 1.34 1.68
C LEU A 184 16.57 1.23 1.36
N ALA A 185 17.07 0.03 1.03
CA ALA A 185 18.44 -0.18 0.59
C ALA A 185 18.74 0.61 -0.69
N TYR A 186 17.84 0.54 -1.67
CA TYR A 186 17.94 1.31 -2.91
C TYR A 186 18.00 2.82 -2.67
N MET A 187 17.16 3.34 -1.76
CA MET A 187 17.18 4.75 -1.39
C MET A 187 18.56 5.18 -0.87
N LYS A 188 19.12 4.37 0.02
CA LYS A 188 20.45 4.62 0.60
C LYS A 188 21.57 4.55 -0.45
N GLU A 189 21.54 3.56 -1.32
CA GLU A 189 22.55 3.34 -2.37
C GLU A 189 22.56 4.47 -3.41
N HIS A 190 21.38 5.01 -3.75
CA HIS A 190 21.22 5.99 -4.82
C HIS A 190 21.00 7.42 -4.31
N ASP A 191 21.12 7.64 -3.01
CA ASP A 191 20.89 8.94 -2.36
C ASP A 191 19.57 9.58 -2.82
N CYS A 192 18.49 8.79 -2.81
CA CYS A 192 17.16 9.24 -3.22
C CYS A 192 16.17 9.13 -2.08
N ARG A 193 15.13 9.95 -2.16
CA ARG A 193 14.05 9.99 -1.17
C ARG A 193 12.96 8.97 -1.46
N GLY A 194 12.20 8.64 -0.42
CA GLY A 194 11.04 7.78 -0.50
C GLY A 194 9.79 8.41 0.11
N ILE A 195 8.67 7.91 -0.38
CA ILE A 195 7.33 8.20 0.15
C ILE A 195 6.71 6.89 0.61
N VAL A 196 6.29 6.85 1.86
CA VAL A 196 5.36 5.83 2.33
C VAL A 196 3.95 6.29 1.98
N LEU A 197 3.36 5.63 0.98
CA LEU A 197 1.99 5.86 0.58
C LEU A 197 1.08 4.99 1.46
N ALA A 198 0.56 5.62 2.50
CA ALA A 198 -0.15 4.96 3.59
C ALA A 198 -1.67 5.13 3.48
N GLY A 199 -2.43 4.26 4.12
CA GLY A 199 -3.88 4.35 4.20
C GLY A 199 -4.55 3.04 4.57
N ARG A 200 -4.90 2.23 3.59
CA ARG A 200 -5.55 0.91 3.74
C ARG A 200 -4.95 -0.07 2.75
N PRO A 201 -4.98 -1.37 3.00
CA PRO A 201 -4.43 -2.37 2.07
C PRO A 201 -4.96 -2.25 0.64
N TYR A 202 -6.23 -1.89 0.50
CA TYR A 202 -6.90 -1.74 -0.78
C TYR A 202 -6.62 -0.39 -1.49
N HIS A 203 -5.86 0.52 -0.87
CA HIS A 203 -5.40 1.73 -1.56
C HIS A 203 -4.28 1.48 -2.57
N ILE A 204 -3.73 0.26 -2.61
CA ILE A 204 -2.82 -0.16 -3.69
C ILE A 204 -3.56 -0.44 -5.01
N ASP A 205 -4.89 -0.52 -5.00
CA ASP A 205 -5.69 -0.67 -6.21
C ASP A 205 -5.51 0.54 -7.13
N PRO A 206 -5.09 0.35 -8.39
CA PRO A 206 -4.86 1.46 -9.33
C PRO A 206 -6.09 2.33 -9.60
N GLU A 207 -7.29 1.78 -9.54
CA GLU A 207 -8.52 2.55 -9.67
C GLU A 207 -8.77 3.43 -8.44
N VAL A 208 -8.45 2.91 -7.25
CA VAL A 208 -8.61 3.64 -5.98
C VAL A 208 -7.57 4.75 -5.84
N ASN A 209 -6.31 4.48 -6.18
CA ASN A 209 -5.22 5.45 -6.03
C ASN A 209 -5.01 6.35 -7.25
N HIS A 210 -5.72 6.12 -8.35
CA HIS A 210 -5.71 6.95 -9.56
C HIS A 210 -4.33 7.22 -10.17
N GLY A 211 -3.32 6.37 -9.93
CA GLY A 211 -1.96 6.56 -10.43
C GLY A 211 -1.12 7.56 -9.61
N ILE A 212 -1.45 7.74 -8.33
CA ILE A 212 -0.63 8.52 -7.39
C ILE A 212 0.78 7.91 -7.24
N PRO A 213 0.96 6.57 -7.10
CA PRO A 213 2.30 5.97 -7.04
C PRO A 213 3.16 6.33 -8.25
N GLU A 214 2.62 6.25 -9.45
CA GLU A 214 3.32 6.60 -10.68
C GLU A 214 3.69 8.09 -10.73
N THR A 215 2.84 8.94 -10.17
CA THR A 215 3.11 10.38 -10.05
C THR A 215 4.28 10.64 -9.10
N ILE A 216 4.36 9.94 -7.97
CA ILE A 216 5.47 10.05 -7.00
C ILE A 216 6.77 9.56 -7.64
N CYS A 217 6.74 8.41 -8.31
CA CYS A 217 7.91 7.90 -9.05
C CYS A 217 8.39 8.86 -10.14
N ALA A 218 7.47 9.53 -10.86
CA ALA A 218 7.80 10.53 -11.86
C ALA A 218 8.47 11.80 -11.27
N LEU A 219 8.30 12.06 -9.98
CA LEU A 219 8.99 13.11 -9.24
C LEU A 219 10.38 12.68 -8.74
N GLY A 220 10.81 11.45 -9.02
CA GLY A 220 12.11 10.90 -8.66
C GLY A 220 12.19 10.35 -7.24
N MET A 221 11.07 10.03 -6.63
CA MET A 221 11.00 9.43 -5.28
C MET A 221 10.60 7.96 -5.35
N VAL A 222 11.11 7.15 -4.43
CA VAL A 222 10.71 5.75 -4.23
C VAL A 222 9.37 5.70 -3.53
N VAL A 223 8.52 4.72 -3.87
CA VAL A 223 7.22 4.52 -3.20
C VAL A 223 7.25 3.22 -2.43
N LEU A 224 6.88 3.30 -1.17
CA LEU A 224 6.64 2.17 -0.29
C LEU A 224 5.18 2.17 0.16
N SER A 225 4.64 1.00 0.45
CA SER A 225 3.34 0.86 1.11
C SER A 225 3.52 0.78 2.63
N GLU A 226 2.46 1.08 3.38
CA GLU A 226 2.52 1.03 4.85
C GLU A 226 2.83 -0.37 5.39
N ASP A 227 2.30 -1.42 4.76
CA ASP A 227 2.49 -2.82 5.15
C ASP A 227 3.91 -3.33 4.88
N SER A 228 4.67 -2.65 4.03
CA SER A 228 6.07 -3.00 3.77
C SER A 228 7.05 -2.56 4.87
N ILE A 229 6.61 -1.67 5.78
CA ILE A 229 7.50 -1.08 6.79
C ILE A 229 6.88 -0.99 8.20
N CYS A 230 5.60 -1.20 8.39
CA CYS A 230 4.91 -0.94 9.65
C CYS A 230 5.37 -1.86 10.80
N GLU A 231 5.97 -2.99 10.51
CA GLU A 231 6.54 -3.90 11.51
C GLU A 231 8.04 -3.63 11.79
N LEU A 232 8.66 -2.71 11.05
CA LEU A 232 10.06 -2.35 11.26
C LEU A 232 10.20 -1.36 12.42
N GLN A 233 11.30 -1.46 13.16
CA GLN A 233 11.64 -0.46 14.17
C GLN A 233 12.48 0.64 13.56
N PRO A 234 12.14 1.93 13.78
CA PRO A 234 13.00 3.03 13.41
C PRO A 234 14.25 3.03 14.31
N GLY A 235 15.41 3.27 13.73
CA GLY A 235 16.64 3.41 14.51
C GLY A 235 17.87 3.56 13.62
N GLU A 236 18.91 4.18 14.16
CA GLU A 236 20.20 4.33 13.50
C GLU A 236 20.88 3.00 13.16
N ASN A 237 20.43 1.90 13.80
CA ASN A 237 20.97 0.55 13.68
C ASN A 237 20.07 -0.37 12.83
N LEU A 238 19.21 0.15 11.96
CA LEU A 238 18.54 -0.67 10.97
C LEU A 238 19.59 -1.16 9.96
N HIS A 239 20.30 -2.21 10.31
CA HIS A 239 21.23 -2.88 9.39
C HIS A 239 20.40 -3.68 8.40
N LEU A 240 20.23 -3.15 7.19
CA LEU A 240 19.49 -3.82 6.11
C LEU A 240 20.08 -5.20 5.80
N SER A 241 21.40 -5.39 6.01
CA SER A 241 22.08 -6.69 5.92
C SER A 241 21.52 -7.74 6.88
N ASP A 242 21.03 -7.36 8.05
CA ASP A 242 20.50 -8.29 9.04
C ASP A 242 19.14 -8.87 8.60
N TYR A 243 18.49 -8.21 7.65
CA TYR A 243 17.20 -8.61 7.07
C TYR A 243 17.33 -9.17 5.64
N LEU A 244 18.34 -8.71 4.89
CA LEU A 244 18.62 -9.15 3.52
C LEU A 244 19.81 -10.13 3.58
N GLY A 245 19.61 -11.36 4.06
CA GLY A 245 20.68 -12.36 4.21
C GLY A 245 21.58 -12.47 2.97
N GLU A 246 22.91 -12.59 3.19
CA GLU A 246 23.84 -12.91 2.12
C GLU A 246 23.55 -14.33 1.61
N GLY A 247 23.09 -14.47 0.38
CA GLY A 247 23.00 -15.75 -0.30
C GLY A 247 21.60 -16.34 -0.38
N GLU A 248 20.68 -15.61 -0.93
CA GLU A 248 19.35 -16.09 -1.22
C GLU A 248 19.30 -17.09 -2.36
N SER A 249 18.89 -18.29 -2.08
CA SER A 249 18.59 -19.28 -3.13
C SER A 249 17.27 -20.02 -2.96
N ASP A 250 16.41 -19.71 -2.01
CA ASP A 250 15.13 -20.42 -1.93
C ASP A 250 14.02 -19.64 -1.22
N PRO A 251 12.99 -19.11 -1.90
CA PRO A 251 11.80 -18.56 -1.27
C PRO A 251 10.94 -19.64 -0.61
N HIS A 252 11.20 -20.93 -0.86
CA HIS A 252 10.57 -22.09 -0.23
C HIS A 252 11.55 -22.92 0.63
N GLY A 253 12.84 -22.53 0.67
CA GLY A 253 13.87 -23.14 1.48
C GLY A 253 13.66 -22.85 2.94
N LYS A 254 13.68 -23.90 3.69
CA LYS A 254 13.64 -23.97 5.14
C LYS A 254 14.65 -23.02 5.74
N ASP A 255 14.18 -21.99 6.28
CA ASP A 255 14.87 -21.19 7.16
C ASP A 255 15.25 -19.90 6.99
N ALA A 256 14.95 -19.86 7.81
CA ALA A 256 15.60 -20.05 9.06
C ALA A 256 16.41 -18.87 9.54
N HIS A 257 16.51 -17.86 8.80
CA HIS A 257 16.71 -16.59 9.46
C HIS A 257 15.31 -16.02 9.66
N GLY A 258 14.61 -16.69 10.60
CA GLY A 258 13.31 -16.28 11.01
C GLY A 258 13.33 -14.78 11.23
N PHE A 259 12.61 -14.06 10.41
CA PHE A 259 12.17 -12.75 10.78
C PHE A 259 11.66 -12.90 12.20
N ARG A 260 12.31 -12.25 13.13
CA ARG A 260 11.89 -12.23 14.54
C ARG A 260 10.69 -11.30 14.64
N HIS A 261 9.58 -11.70 14.02
CA HIS A 261 8.37 -10.90 13.93
C HIS A 261 7.89 -10.41 15.29
N ALA A 262 8.01 -11.21 16.33
CA ALA A 262 7.52 -10.82 17.65
C ALA A 262 8.45 -9.85 18.40
N GLU A 263 9.75 -9.86 18.10
CA GLU A 263 10.74 -9.06 18.84
C GLU A 263 10.94 -7.67 18.26
N ASN A 264 10.59 -7.47 16.98
CA ASN A 264 10.81 -6.21 16.25
C ASN A 264 9.56 -5.35 16.08
N LEU A 265 8.39 -5.82 16.49
CA LEU A 265 7.17 -5.02 16.42
C LEU A 265 7.25 -3.81 17.36
N VAL A 266 6.92 -2.64 16.87
CA VAL A 266 6.84 -1.42 17.68
C VAL A 266 5.59 -1.50 18.54
N PRO A 267 5.69 -1.65 19.89
CA PRO A 267 4.50 -1.67 20.73
C PRO A 267 3.75 -0.33 20.66
N ALA A 268 2.43 -0.37 20.65
CA ALA A 268 1.59 0.82 20.70
C ALA A 268 1.96 1.76 21.87
N ALA A 269 2.43 1.20 22.98
CA ALA A 269 2.92 1.95 24.14
C ALA A 269 4.15 2.84 23.85
N ARG A 270 4.88 2.61 22.76
CA ARG A 270 6.00 3.45 22.34
C ARG A 270 5.59 4.55 21.37
N MET A 271 4.37 4.52 20.90
CA MET A 271 3.83 5.56 20.01
C MET A 271 3.14 6.63 20.83
N PRO A 272 3.20 7.91 20.46
CA PRO A 272 2.54 9.01 21.15
C PRO A 272 1.04 9.02 20.84
N LEU A 273 0.33 7.94 21.18
CA LEU A 273 -1.10 7.80 20.95
C LEU A 273 -1.89 8.41 22.10
N ARG A 274 -2.92 9.20 21.82
CA ARG A 274 -3.83 9.77 22.83
C ARG A 274 -4.65 8.70 23.52
N VAL A 275 -5.02 7.65 22.79
CA VAL A 275 -5.77 6.50 23.29
C VAL A 275 -5.24 5.24 22.65
N THR A 276 -5.35 4.10 23.33
CA THR A 276 -5.03 2.81 22.78
C THR A 276 -5.98 2.49 21.63
N ASN A 277 -5.41 2.14 20.49
CA ASN A 277 -6.19 1.94 19.27
C ASN A 277 -6.88 0.57 19.25
N GLN A 278 -8.04 0.50 18.58
CA GLN A 278 -8.87 -0.70 18.47
C GLN A 278 -9.01 -1.22 17.04
N TRP A 279 -8.37 -0.58 16.06
CA TRP A 279 -8.56 -0.86 14.66
C TRP A 279 -7.27 -1.38 14.03
N ALA A 280 -7.33 -2.53 13.37
CA ALA A 280 -6.16 -3.19 12.80
C ALA A 280 -5.37 -2.27 11.85
N TYR A 281 -6.03 -1.73 10.84
CA TYR A 281 -5.34 -0.92 9.82
C TYR A 281 -4.91 0.46 10.32
N HIS A 282 -5.61 1.01 11.33
CA HIS A 282 -5.18 2.27 11.95
C HIS A 282 -3.92 2.07 12.79
N SER A 283 -3.84 0.99 13.56
CA SER A 283 -2.63 0.65 14.31
C SER A 283 -1.43 0.53 13.39
N ARG A 284 -1.61 -0.12 12.23
CA ARG A 284 -0.57 -0.26 11.21
C ARG A 284 -0.16 1.07 10.60
N LEU A 285 -1.13 1.94 10.30
CA LEU A 285 -0.87 3.29 9.81
C LEU A 285 -0.06 4.13 10.81
N TYR A 286 -0.37 4.04 12.11
CA TYR A 286 0.38 4.73 13.16
C TYR A 286 1.80 4.17 13.32
N ALA A 287 1.96 2.85 13.20
CA ALA A 287 3.27 2.23 13.22
C ALA A 287 4.13 2.68 12.02
N ALA A 288 3.53 2.75 10.83
CA ALA A 288 4.20 3.28 9.65
C ALA A 288 4.59 4.76 9.81
N ALA A 289 3.71 5.58 10.36
CA ALA A 289 4.01 6.99 10.66
C ALA A 289 5.16 7.13 11.67
N HIS A 290 5.17 6.30 12.72
CA HIS A 290 6.24 6.29 13.70
C HIS A 290 7.58 5.85 13.09
N PHE A 291 7.57 4.86 12.19
CA PHE A 291 8.76 4.46 11.45
C PHE A 291 9.29 5.59 10.58
N VAL A 292 8.44 6.25 9.80
CA VAL A 292 8.80 7.39 8.95
C VAL A 292 9.42 8.50 9.77
N ALA A 293 8.81 8.88 10.90
CA ALA A 293 9.33 9.91 11.81
C ALA A 293 10.74 9.60 12.36
N GLY A 294 11.17 8.36 12.35
CA GLY A 294 12.50 7.92 12.79
C GLY A 294 13.47 7.57 11.67
N TYR A 295 13.06 7.64 10.38
CA TYR A 295 13.88 7.20 9.26
C TYR A 295 14.21 8.37 8.31
N PRO A 296 15.49 8.80 8.20
CA PRO A 296 15.87 9.90 7.32
C PRO A 296 15.56 9.62 5.85
N GLY A 297 15.08 10.64 5.14
CA GLY A 297 14.80 10.55 3.71
C GLY A 297 13.46 9.91 3.34
N LEU A 298 12.64 9.51 4.33
CA LEU A 298 11.25 9.09 4.13
C LEU A 298 10.27 10.19 4.51
N GLU A 299 9.20 10.31 3.74
CA GLU A 299 8.04 11.15 4.07
C GLU A 299 6.77 10.30 3.99
N LEU A 300 5.71 10.69 4.70
CA LEU A 300 4.44 9.99 4.68
C LEU A 300 3.39 10.78 3.89
N VAL A 301 2.77 10.10 2.94
CA VAL A 301 1.58 10.59 2.22
C VAL A 301 0.42 9.66 2.54
N GLN A 302 -0.60 10.18 3.22
CA GLN A 302 -1.78 9.39 3.54
C GLN A 302 -2.84 9.53 2.46
N LEU A 303 -3.33 8.41 1.95
CA LEU A 303 -4.54 8.34 1.15
C LEU A 303 -5.76 8.21 2.06
N ASN A 304 -6.75 9.05 1.84
CA ASN A 304 -7.98 9.12 2.62
C ASN A 304 -9.17 9.15 1.68
N SER A 305 -10.04 8.15 1.77
CA SER A 305 -11.27 8.12 0.98
C SER A 305 -12.31 9.12 1.52
N PHE A 306 -12.97 9.86 0.64
CA PHE A 306 -14.18 10.57 1.01
C PHE A 306 -15.20 9.60 1.59
N GLY A 307 -15.96 10.04 2.59
CA GLY A 307 -16.92 9.18 3.30
C GLY A 307 -16.29 8.23 4.34
N CYS A 308 -14.96 8.22 4.52
CA CYS A 308 -14.31 7.43 5.57
C CYS A 308 -14.35 8.18 6.92
N GLY A 309 -15.36 7.86 7.76
CA GLY A 309 -15.51 8.48 9.08
C GLY A 309 -14.36 8.17 10.05
N LEU A 310 -13.74 7.01 9.94
CA LEU A 310 -12.62 6.64 10.80
C LEU A 310 -11.35 7.44 10.49
N ASP A 311 -11.15 7.84 9.24
CA ASP A 311 -9.99 8.65 8.86
C ASP A 311 -10.06 10.08 9.40
N ALA A 312 -11.21 10.55 9.84
CA ALA A 312 -11.32 11.82 10.55
C ALA A 312 -10.52 11.82 11.86
N ILE A 313 -10.36 10.65 12.49
CA ILE A 313 -9.56 10.49 13.72
C ILE A 313 -8.11 10.18 13.38
N THR A 314 -7.86 9.31 12.38
CA THR A 314 -6.50 8.88 12.04
C THR A 314 -5.63 10.00 11.51
N THR A 315 -6.20 10.95 10.77
CA THR A 315 -5.42 12.07 10.20
C THR A 315 -4.79 12.95 11.29
N ASP A 316 -5.53 13.24 12.35
CA ASP A 316 -5.02 14.04 13.47
C ASP A 316 -3.89 13.30 14.20
N GLN A 317 -4.08 12.02 14.48
CA GLN A 317 -3.10 11.22 15.22
C GLN A 317 -1.83 11.00 14.40
N VAL A 318 -1.93 10.75 13.09
CA VAL A 318 -0.76 10.66 12.19
C VAL A 318 -0.01 11.99 12.15
N SER A 319 -0.75 13.10 12.05
CA SER A 319 -0.15 14.44 12.06
C SER A 319 0.65 14.70 13.35
N GLU A 320 0.15 14.27 14.49
CA GLU A 320 0.85 14.40 15.77
C GLU A 320 2.12 13.55 15.85
N ILE A 321 2.06 12.29 15.39
CA ILE A 321 3.23 11.41 15.37
C ILE A 321 4.36 12.02 14.50
N LEU A 322 4.01 12.60 13.35
CA LEU A 322 4.98 13.20 12.44
C LEU A 322 5.49 14.56 12.95
N ALA A 323 4.64 15.35 13.59
CA ALA A 323 5.01 16.68 14.11
C ALA A 323 6.11 16.63 15.18
N ASP A 324 6.20 15.54 15.94
CA ASP A 324 7.26 15.32 16.93
C ASP A 324 8.67 15.37 16.32
N LYS A 325 8.81 15.10 15.03
CA LYS A 325 10.07 15.09 14.29
C LYS A 325 10.18 16.18 13.22
N ALA A 326 9.24 17.12 13.23
CA ALA A 326 9.11 18.19 12.23
C ALA A 326 8.95 17.66 10.77
N ASP A 327 8.41 16.46 10.61
CA ASP A 327 8.12 15.89 9.30
C ASP A 327 6.86 16.49 8.68
N VAL A 328 6.84 16.53 7.35
CA VAL A 328 5.74 17.15 6.61
C VAL A 328 4.63 16.14 6.37
N TYR A 329 3.50 16.32 7.06
CA TYR A 329 2.32 15.50 6.82
C TYR A 329 1.57 15.93 5.56
N THR A 330 1.37 14.99 4.65
CA THR A 330 0.63 15.23 3.41
C THR A 330 -0.56 14.28 3.29
N LEU A 331 -1.77 14.85 3.23
CA LEU A 331 -3.03 14.14 3.06
C LEU A 331 -3.56 14.30 1.65
N LEU A 332 -3.84 13.19 0.94
CA LEU A 332 -4.49 13.15 -0.35
C LEU A 332 -5.87 12.54 -0.23
N LYS A 333 -6.89 13.26 -0.67
CA LYS A 333 -8.26 12.75 -0.74
C LYS A 333 -8.44 11.97 -2.04
N ILE A 334 -9.03 10.79 -1.94
CA ILE A 334 -9.38 9.91 -3.07
C ILE A 334 -10.88 9.69 -3.12
N ASP A 335 -11.43 9.60 -4.33
CA ASP A 335 -12.84 9.51 -4.61
C ASP A 335 -13.07 8.76 -5.93
N GLU A 336 -14.31 8.57 -6.37
CA GLU A 336 -14.65 8.04 -7.69
C GLU A 336 -14.23 8.96 -8.85
N VAL A 337 -14.01 10.24 -8.58
CA VAL A 337 -13.56 11.21 -9.58
C VAL A 337 -12.04 11.31 -9.58
N SER A 338 -11.40 10.80 -10.62
CA SER A 338 -9.94 10.87 -10.77
C SER A 338 -9.47 12.28 -11.13
N ASN A 339 -9.21 13.13 -10.14
CA ASN A 339 -8.56 14.42 -10.34
C ASN A 339 -7.15 14.43 -9.76
N LEU A 340 -6.18 14.02 -10.57
CA LEU A 340 -4.77 14.04 -10.19
C LEU A 340 -4.17 15.45 -10.09
N GLY A 341 -4.85 16.50 -10.54
CA GLY A 341 -4.32 17.86 -10.53
C GLY A 341 -3.97 18.32 -9.13
N ALA A 342 -4.90 18.20 -8.18
CA ALA A 342 -4.68 18.57 -6.79
C ALA A 342 -3.60 17.70 -6.12
N ALA A 343 -3.60 16.39 -6.37
CA ALA A 343 -2.58 15.47 -5.86
C ALA A 343 -1.19 15.83 -6.38
N LYS A 344 -1.04 16.12 -7.67
CA LYS A 344 0.24 16.55 -8.27
C LYS A 344 0.78 17.84 -7.66
N ILE A 345 -0.10 18.82 -7.41
CA ILE A 345 0.29 20.08 -6.76
C ILE A 345 0.80 19.80 -5.35
N ARG A 346 0.06 19.04 -4.54
CA ARG A 346 0.45 18.70 -3.17
C ARG A 346 1.76 17.92 -3.09
N LEU A 347 1.96 16.94 -3.99
CA LEU A 347 3.20 16.17 -4.05
C LEU A 347 4.41 17.02 -4.47
N ARG A 348 4.23 17.96 -5.38
CA ARG A 348 5.28 18.92 -5.74
C ARG A 348 5.60 19.87 -4.59
N SER A 349 4.58 20.34 -3.88
CA SER A 349 4.77 21.18 -2.69
C SER A 349 5.48 20.43 -1.57
N LEU A 350 5.11 19.16 -1.33
CA LEU A 350 5.83 18.30 -0.40
C LEU A 350 7.30 18.18 -0.77
N LYS A 351 7.62 17.86 -2.03
CA LYS A 351 8.99 17.73 -2.51
C LYS A 351 9.77 19.03 -2.29
N ALA A 352 9.21 20.19 -2.66
CA ALA A 352 9.86 21.49 -2.47
C ALA A 352 10.09 21.80 -0.97
N ALA A 353 9.13 21.55 -0.10
CA ALA A 353 9.27 21.77 1.34
C ALA A 353 10.37 20.91 1.97
N VAL A 354 10.49 19.68 1.50
CA VAL A 354 11.53 18.76 1.96
C VAL A 354 12.92 19.20 1.48
N GLU A 355 13.06 19.59 0.22
CA GLU A 355 14.31 20.12 -0.34
C GLU A 355 14.75 21.42 0.37
N GLU A 356 13.81 22.30 0.72
CA GLU A 356 14.06 23.51 1.49
C GLU A 356 14.52 23.20 2.92
N ARG A 357 13.85 22.25 3.60
CA ARG A 357 14.25 21.80 4.94
C ARG A 357 15.69 21.31 4.99
N GLU A 358 16.12 20.55 4.01
CA GLU A 358 17.49 20.03 3.91
C GLU A 358 18.51 21.14 3.63
N SER A 359 18.17 22.04 2.72
CA SER A 359 19.03 23.18 2.41
C SER A 359 19.29 24.05 3.63
N ASN A 360 18.27 24.18 4.51
CA ASN A 360 18.37 24.95 5.75
C ASN A 360 19.08 24.17 6.88
N ALA A 361 19.06 22.83 6.84
CA ALA A 361 19.75 21.96 7.80
C ALA A 361 21.23 21.74 7.49
N ALA A 362 21.66 21.98 6.25
CA ALA A 362 23.07 21.94 5.89
C ALA A 362 23.83 23.03 6.68
N PRO A 363 24.92 22.70 7.40
CA PRO A 363 25.69 23.73 8.12
C PRO A 363 26.13 24.77 7.12
N SER A 364 25.69 26.00 7.33
CA SER A 364 26.26 27.17 6.61
C SER A 364 27.78 27.08 6.75
N ALA A 365 28.47 26.91 5.64
CA ALA A 365 29.91 27.07 5.62
C ALA A 365 30.17 28.48 6.12
N VAL A 366 30.51 28.61 7.39
CA VAL A 366 30.97 29.86 7.97
C VAL A 366 32.28 30.14 7.28
N THR A 367 32.24 30.96 6.25
CA THR A 367 33.46 31.63 5.77
C THR A 367 34.05 32.34 6.98
N PRO A 368 35.32 32.10 7.32
CA PRO A 368 35.97 32.84 8.39
C PRO A 368 35.85 34.31 8.03
N VAL A 369 35.16 35.08 8.84
CA VAL A 369 35.20 36.54 8.76
C VAL A 369 36.61 36.92 9.21
N ASP A 370 37.44 37.27 8.26
CA ASP A 370 38.74 37.86 8.51
C ASP A 370 38.50 39.19 9.24
N CYS A 371 38.85 39.25 10.52
CA CYS A 371 38.81 40.43 11.33
C CYS A 371 39.97 41.35 10.93
N GLY A 372 39.96 41.91 9.72
CA GLY A 372 40.81 42.97 9.26
C GLY A 372 40.39 44.30 9.86
N VAL A 373 41.25 44.87 10.65
CA VAL A 373 41.15 46.24 11.23
C VAL A 373 40.95 47.27 10.11
N PRO A 374 40.09 48.26 10.25
CA PRO A 374 39.88 49.27 9.22
C PRO A 374 40.98 50.34 9.27
N ASP A 375 41.74 50.45 8.21
CA ASP A 375 42.49 51.72 7.92
C ASP A 375 41.59 52.62 7.06
N ALA A 376 41.56 53.88 7.51
CA ALA A 376 40.79 54.95 6.91
C ALA A 376 41.45 55.51 5.68
N GLN A 377 40.67 55.99 4.75
CA GLN A 377 40.81 57.15 3.87
C GLN A 377 40.59 56.88 2.38
N GLY A 378 39.62 57.61 1.83
CA GLY A 378 39.80 58.32 0.53
C GLY A 378 38.90 57.90 -0.64
N ASP A 379 37.83 58.66 -0.75
CA ASP A 379 37.49 59.39 -2.03
C ASP A 379 36.85 58.60 -3.21
N GLY A 380 35.86 59.25 -3.71
CA GLY A 380 34.87 58.96 -4.66
C GLY A 380 35.26 58.59 -6.08
N SER A 381 34.31 57.91 -6.71
CA SER A 381 33.73 58.32 -8.01
C SER A 381 32.79 57.27 -8.54
N ALA A 382 31.70 57.74 -9.10
CA ALA A 382 30.69 56.98 -9.82
C ALA A 382 31.19 56.51 -11.19
N VAL A 383 30.87 55.25 -11.57
CA VAL A 383 30.71 54.88 -13.00
C VAL A 383 29.61 53.84 -13.17
N SER A 384 28.67 54.19 -14.01
CA SER A 384 27.64 53.41 -14.63
C SER A 384 28.20 52.26 -15.52
N GLY A 385 27.56 51.10 -15.55
CA GLY A 385 27.91 50.05 -16.50
C GLY A 385 26.80 49.02 -16.68
N SER A 386 26.08 49.19 -17.75
CA SER A 386 25.15 48.22 -18.35
C SER A 386 25.85 46.93 -18.76
N GLY A 387 25.23 45.76 -18.58
CA GLY A 387 25.81 44.54 -19.14
C GLY A 387 24.98 43.27 -19.03
N ARG A 388 24.19 43.04 -20.04
CA ARG A 388 23.87 41.74 -20.70
C ARG A 388 23.38 40.57 -19.90
N ARG A 389 22.11 40.19 -20.23
CA ARG A 389 21.53 38.86 -20.07
C ARG A 389 22.32 37.87 -20.96
N GLU A 390 22.85 36.81 -20.36
CA GLU A 390 23.29 35.62 -21.07
C GLU A 390 22.31 34.49 -20.84
N GLY A 391 21.91 33.87 -21.94
CA GLY A 391 20.88 32.81 -21.99
C GLY A 391 21.43 31.47 -21.50
N PHE A 392 20.60 30.77 -20.74
CA PHE A 392 20.81 29.38 -20.41
C PHE A 392 20.59 28.49 -21.64
N ARG A 393 21.65 27.85 -22.10
CA ARG A 393 21.58 26.76 -23.08
C ARG A 393 21.21 25.46 -22.37
N HIS A 394 20.12 24.85 -22.83
CA HIS A 394 19.80 23.46 -22.54
C HIS A 394 20.92 22.53 -23.04
N THR A 395 21.57 21.82 -22.13
CA THR A 395 22.46 20.71 -22.46
C THR A 395 21.71 19.38 -22.18
N GLY A 396 21.82 18.54 -23.14
CA GLY A 396 21.34 17.25 -23.45
C GLY A 396 20.91 16.26 -22.34
N SER A 397 19.89 15.50 -22.69
CA SER A 397 19.43 14.27 -22.07
C SER A 397 20.58 13.30 -21.83
N GLN A 398 20.93 13.07 -20.57
CA GLN A 398 21.80 11.97 -20.19
C GLN A 398 21.03 10.65 -20.18
N ALA A 399 21.62 9.61 -20.75
CA ALA A 399 21.10 8.25 -20.71
C ALA A 399 20.98 7.77 -19.25
N PRO A 400 19.95 6.95 -18.92
CA PRO A 400 19.75 6.46 -17.57
C PRO A 400 20.91 5.58 -17.11
N THR A 401 21.34 5.76 -15.86
CA THR A 401 22.37 4.94 -15.22
C THR A 401 21.92 3.47 -15.11
N PRO A 402 22.86 2.49 -15.12
CA PRO A 402 22.54 1.05 -15.11
C PRO A 402 21.59 0.61 -13.99
N GLY A 403 21.66 1.18 -12.80
CA GLY A 403 20.78 0.86 -11.68
C GLY A 403 19.31 1.28 -11.89
N ARG A 404 19.08 2.38 -12.59
CA ARG A 404 17.73 2.84 -12.94
C ARG A 404 17.05 1.89 -13.92
N GLN A 405 17.83 1.25 -14.78
CA GLN A 405 17.33 0.26 -15.74
C GLN A 405 16.91 -1.04 -15.04
N VAL A 406 17.68 -1.51 -14.07
CA VAL A 406 17.38 -2.73 -13.29
C VAL A 406 16.08 -2.57 -12.49
N LEU A 407 15.87 -1.43 -11.83
CA LEU A 407 14.64 -1.17 -11.08
C LEU A 407 13.41 -1.10 -12.01
N LEU A 408 13.52 -0.37 -13.12
CA LEU A 408 12.48 -0.31 -14.14
C LEU A 408 12.14 -1.73 -14.67
N ASP A 409 13.15 -2.56 -14.91
CA ASP A 409 12.95 -3.92 -15.39
C ASP A 409 12.27 -4.82 -14.34
N THR A 410 12.60 -4.65 -13.06
CA THR A 410 11.99 -5.42 -11.96
C THR A 410 10.54 -5.01 -11.76
N VAL A 411 10.25 -3.72 -11.67
CA VAL A 411 8.88 -3.18 -11.55
C VAL A 411 8.05 -3.51 -12.80
N MET A 412 8.67 -3.52 -13.98
CA MET A 412 8.01 -3.86 -15.24
C MET A 412 7.69 -5.36 -15.35
N ARG A 413 8.53 -6.26 -14.81
CA ARG A 413 8.25 -7.72 -14.79
C ARG A 413 7.09 -8.06 -13.84
N SER A 414 6.99 -7.38 -12.73
CA SER A 414 5.90 -7.58 -11.77
C SER A 414 4.57 -6.94 -12.20
N ASN A 415 4.60 -6.02 -13.18
CA ASN A 415 3.39 -5.32 -13.65
C ASN A 415 3.33 -5.19 -15.19
N PRO A 416 2.76 -6.19 -15.90
CA PRO A 416 2.69 -6.20 -17.37
C PRO A 416 1.99 -4.98 -17.99
N SER A 417 1.02 -4.38 -17.29
CA SER A 417 0.32 -3.17 -17.78
C SER A 417 1.19 -1.92 -17.71
N LEU A 418 2.04 -1.80 -16.69
CA LEU A 418 3.03 -0.74 -16.58
C LEU A 418 4.07 -0.85 -17.70
N THR A 419 4.51 -2.07 -18.02
CA THR A 419 5.39 -2.36 -19.14
C THR A 419 4.83 -1.85 -20.47
N GLN A 420 3.54 -2.06 -20.71
CA GLN A 420 2.89 -1.62 -21.94
C GLN A 420 2.74 -0.08 -21.98
N ALA A 421 2.40 0.56 -20.85
CA ALA A 421 2.28 2.01 -20.75
C ALA A 421 3.63 2.72 -20.96
N VAL A 422 4.71 2.23 -20.35
CA VAL A 422 6.06 2.78 -20.51
C VAL A 422 6.57 2.62 -21.93
N ARG A 423 6.36 1.46 -22.57
CA ARG A 423 6.70 1.25 -23.99
C ARG A 423 5.94 2.18 -24.93
N LYS A 424 4.65 2.46 -24.64
CA LYS A 424 3.81 3.39 -25.41
C LYS A 424 4.27 4.84 -25.24
N ALA A 425 4.65 5.25 -24.03
CA ALA A 425 5.19 6.58 -23.73
C ALA A 425 6.56 6.79 -24.40
N SER A 426 7.45 5.80 -24.33
CA SER A 426 8.75 5.84 -24.98
C SER A 426 8.66 5.97 -26.51
N ARG A 427 7.75 5.23 -27.15
CA ARG A 427 7.49 5.34 -28.59
C ARG A 427 6.93 6.72 -28.98
N ARG A 428 6.09 7.34 -28.16
CA ARG A 428 5.58 8.71 -28.38
C ARG A 428 6.66 9.76 -28.25
N ALA A 429 7.54 9.63 -27.25
CA ALA A 429 8.66 10.52 -27.05
C ALA A 429 9.66 10.45 -28.23
N SER A 430 9.95 9.24 -28.74
CA SER A 430 10.82 9.04 -29.90
C SER A 430 10.20 9.56 -31.20
N ALA A 431 8.87 9.54 -31.35
CA ALA A 431 8.16 10.08 -32.51
C ALA A 431 8.00 11.62 -32.49
N GLN A 432 8.20 12.24 -31.32
CA GLN A 432 8.22 13.71 -31.19
C GLN A 432 9.63 14.32 -31.30
N ALA A 433 10.65 13.46 -31.25
CA ALA A 433 12.06 13.85 -31.35
C ALA A 433 12.65 13.59 -32.76
N ALA A 434 11.88 12.99 -33.67
CA ALA A 434 12.16 12.81 -35.10
C ALA A 434 11.29 13.75 -35.94
#